data_2e914f8af52fc9b43a281ba4f37647be
#
_entry.id   2e914f8af52fc9b43a281ba4f37647be
#
_cell.length_a   1.000
_cell.length_b   1.000
_cell.length_c   1.000
_cell.angle_alpha   90.00
_cell.angle_beta   90.00
_cell.angle_gamma   90.00
#
_symmetry.space_group_name_H-M   'P 1'
#
loop_
_entity.id
_entity.type
_entity.pdbx_description
1 polymer ?
#
loop_
_entity_poly.entity_id
_entity_poly.type
_entity_poly.pdbx_seq_one_letter_code
_entity_poly.pdbx_strand_id
1 'polypeptide(L)'
;MLAARLSDEDLDDPVIVALPRGGVPVGYEVATALQAPLDIGLVRKLGHPNQPELGLGAIGEDGTVVVDEKALEAFGITGEQIEPIARREQEELDRRRRLYRGDREPVPIRGRTAVVVDDGIATGVSAAAASRVLKAQGAAKVVLAVPVCPEGTSERIDGDIDEVVTLAAPHHFSSVGAWYDDFAQISDDEVIALLDAAREQGGLPGDEPAAEPDDGPGDTPADESGEVLIPTGDGAELGGALRLPPDPAGLVVFVHGSGSSRHSPRNNSVARYLEGRGFATLLFDLLTADEAGDRGNVFDIDLLTRRLLDAIQWARRRPGLTRLPVACFGASTGAAAALRAAADRRGGVGAVVSRGGRPDLAGEALGRVTAPTLLIVGGRDTEVLALNRSAAAAIAGHCQLAVVPGATLLFEEPGTLAQAARLAADFLEIRISEGERGYRSATGGGAR
;
A
#
# COMPACT_ATOMS: atom_id res chain seq x y z
N MET A 1 5.38 -23.52 -4.74
CA MET A 1 6.41 -24.26 -5.53
C MET A 1 7.82 -23.87 -5.08
N LEU A 2 8.23 -22.59 -5.10
CA LEU A 2 9.58 -22.17 -4.65
C LEU A 2 9.83 -22.54 -3.20
N ALA A 3 8.87 -22.30 -2.30
CA ALA A 3 8.93 -22.69 -0.90
C ALA A 3 9.14 -24.20 -0.69
N ALA A 4 8.50 -25.03 -1.51
CA ALA A 4 8.69 -26.49 -1.44
C ALA A 4 10.13 -26.90 -1.82
N ARG A 5 10.75 -26.21 -2.77
CA ARG A 5 12.17 -26.43 -3.10
C ARG A 5 13.06 -25.99 -1.94
N LEU A 6 12.77 -24.85 -1.32
CA LEU A 6 13.53 -24.32 -0.19
C LEU A 6 13.36 -25.19 1.09
N SER A 7 12.24 -25.90 1.25
CA SER A 7 12.07 -26.83 2.39
C SER A 7 12.97 -28.06 2.31
N ASP A 8 13.53 -28.37 1.14
CA ASP A 8 14.48 -29.47 0.95
C ASP A 8 15.93 -29.03 1.21
N GLU A 9 16.18 -27.72 1.39
CA GLU A 9 17.50 -27.14 1.63
C GLU A 9 17.80 -27.01 3.13
N ASP A 10 19.07 -27.03 3.49
CA ASP A 10 19.54 -26.83 4.87
C ASP A 10 19.57 -25.31 5.17
N LEU A 11 18.47 -24.83 5.75
CA LEU A 11 18.25 -23.42 6.12
C LEU A 11 18.23 -23.30 7.65
N ASP A 12 19.35 -22.93 8.25
CA ASP A 12 19.44 -22.70 9.69
C ASP A 12 18.89 -21.30 10.04
N ASP A 13 17.84 -21.25 10.88
CA ASP A 13 17.16 -20.03 11.32
C ASP A 13 16.94 -19.00 10.19
N PRO A 14 16.15 -19.33 9.14
CA PRO A 14 16.05 -18.52 7.95
C PRO A 14 15.32 -17.20 8.18
N VAL A 15 15.78 -16.14 7.52
CA VAL A 15 15.08 -14.87 7.33
C VAL A 15 14.85 -14.65 5.84
N ILE A 16 13.63 -14.45 5.45
CA ILE A 16 13.27 -14.15 4.06
C ILE A 16 13.48 -12.66 3.82
N VAL A 17 14.38 -12.32 2.91
CA VAL A 17 14.74 -10.95 2.55
C VAL A 17 14.27 -10.68 1.13
N ALA A 18 13.09 -10.09 0.99
CA ALA A 18 12.49 -9.83 -0.31
C ALA A 18 13.01 -8.54 -0.95
N LEU A 19 13.38 -8.60 -2.23
CA LEU A 19 13.80 -7.42 -2.98
C LEU A 19 12.58 -6.66 -3.53
N PRO A 20 12.39 -5.39 -3.16
CA PRO A 20 11.23 -4.65 -3.63
C PRO A 20 11.38 -4.22 -5.10
N ARG A 21 10.29 -4.21 -5.86
CA ARG A 21 8.92 -4.50 -5.40
C ARG A 21 8.50 -5.94 -5.73
N GLY A 22 8.90 -6.46 -6.89
CA GLY A 22 8.44 -7.74 -7.43
C GLY A 22 8.74 -8.95 -6.55
N GLY A 23 9.85 -8.94 -5.81
CA GLY A 23 10.22 -10.03 -4.90
C GLY A 23 9.34 -10.15 -3.66
N VAL A 24 8.59 -9.09 -3.28
CA VAL A 24 7.82 -9.11 -2.01
C VAL A 24 6.65 -10.09 -2.03
N PRO A 25 5.80 -10.19 -3.06
CA PRO A 25 4.77 -11.22 -3.12
C PRO A 25 5.34 -12.64 -3.07
N VAL A 26 6.43 -12.89 -3.80
CA VAL A 26 7.09 -14.19 -3.79
C VAL A 26 7.69 -14.49 -2.41
N GLY A 27 8.33 -13.50 -1.80
CA GLY A 27 8.88 -13.59 -0.45
C GLY A 27 7.83 -13.86 0.61
N TYR A 28 6.65 -13.24 0.49
CA TYR A 28 5.51 -13.47 1.38
C TYR A 28 5.04 -14.94 1.36
N GLU A 29 4.85 -15.51 0.18
CA GLU A 29 4.46 -16.91 0.01
C GLU A 29 5.54 -17.88 0.57
N VAL A 30 6.81 -17.54 0.35
CA VAL A 30 7.95 -18.33 0.88
C VAL A 30 7.99 -18.24 2.40
N ALA A 31 7.88 -17.04 2.97
CA ALA A 31 7.91 -16.80 4.41
C ALA A 31 6.76 -17.53 5.13
N THR A 32 5.54 -17.43 4.59
CA THR A 32 4.35 -18.12 5.12
C THR A 32 4.53 -19.64 5.11
N ALA A 33 5.02 -20.19 4.00
CA ALA A 33 5.17 -21.65 3.88
C ALA A 33 6.32 -22.22 4.75
N LEU A 34 7.40 -21.46 4.95
CA LEU A 34 8.53 -21.85 5.79
C LEU A 34 8.35 -21.44 7.27
N GLN A 35 7.29 -20.72 7.58
CA GLN A 35 7.06 -20.10 8.90
C GLN A 35 8.27 -19.27 9.38
N ALA A 36 8.89 -18.56 8.44
CA ALA A 36 10.07 -17.75 8.65
C ALA A 36 9.72 -16.24 8.63
N PRO A 37 10.44 -15.40 9.38
CA PRO A 37 10.22 -13.97 9.33
C PRO A 37 10.51 -13.40 7.94
N LEU A 38 9.64 -12.49 7.47
CA LEU A 38 9.82 -11.74 6.23
C LEU A 38 10.34 -10.34 6.54
N ASP A 39 11.36 -9.94 5.84
CA ASP A 39 11.82 -8.56 5.79
C ASP A 39 12.09 -8.09 4.36
N ILE A 40 12.28 -6.79 4.19
CA ILE A 40 12.57 -6.19 2.90
C ILE A 40 14.06 -5.89 2.75
N GLY A 41 14.64 -6.27 1.63
CA GLY A 41 16.05 -6.00 1.31
C GLY A 41 16.21 -4.66 0.60
N LEU A 42 16.49 -3.60 1.34
CA LEU A 42 16.73 -2.28 0.77
C LEU A 42 18.21 -2.07 0.50
N VAL A 43 18.58 -2.24 -0.75
CA VAL A 43 19.96 -2.09 -1.22
C VAL A 43 20.01 -1.28 -2.50
N ARG A 44 21.15 -0.63 -2.74
CA ARG A 44 21.40 0.13 -3.96
C ARG A 44 22.80 -0.17 -4.51
N LYS A 45 22.85 -0.31 -5.83
CA LYS A 45 24.12 -0.44 -6.56
C LYS A 45 24.88 0.88 -6.51
N LEU A 46 26.16 0.84 -6.21
CA LEU A 46 27.08 1.97 -6.39
C LEU A 46 27.73 1.85 -7.77
N GLY A 47 27.28 2.67 -8.70
CA GLY A 47 27.76 2.68 -10.08
C GLY A 47 29.01 3.54 -10.26
N HIS A 48 29.75 3.29 -11.35
CA HIS A 48 30.88 4.12 -11.75
C HIS A 48 30.41 5.58 -12.03
N PRO A 49 31.16 6.63 -11.60
CA PRO A 49 30.73 8.04 -11.73
C PRO A 49 30.32 8.45 -13.13
N ASN A 50 31.00 7.95 -14.17
CA ASN A 50 30.73 8.28 -15.56
C ASN A 50 29.97 7.19 -16.35
N GLN A 51 29.77 6.02 -15.74
CA GLN A 51 29.08 4.87 -16.34
C GLN A 51 28.23 4.17 -15.26
N PRO A 52 27.08 4.71 -14.88
CA PRO A 52 26.30 4.23 -13.73
C PRO A 52 25.87 2.75 -13.82
N GLU A 53 25.83 2.20 -15.02
CA GLU A 53 25.52 0.78 -15.24
C GLU A 53 26.63 -0.16 -14.78
N LEU A 54 27.89 0.31 -14.74
CA LEU A 54 29.01 -0.44 -14.22
C LEU A 54 29.00 -0.41 -12.69
N GLY A 55 28.72 -1.54 -12.05
CA GLY A 55 28.67 -1.66 -10.58
C GLY A 55 30.07 -1.68 -9.98
N LEU A 56 30.34 -0.81 -9.02
CA LEU A 56 31.56 -0.76 -8.23
C LEU A 56 31.35 -1.18 -6.78
N GLY A 57 30.11 -1.39 -6.39
CA GLY A 57 29.76 -1.77 -5.02
C GLY A 57 28.27 -1.73 -4.77
N ALA A 58 27.90 -1.79 -3.48
CA ALA A 58 26.54 -1.72 -2.99
C ALA A 58 26.48 -0.94 -1.66
N ILE A 59 25.31 -0.39 -1.36
CA ILE A 59 25.01 0.23 -0.08
C ILE A 59 23.68 -0.30 0.43
N GLY A 60 23.62 -0.65 1.72
CA GLY A 60 22.44 -1.05 2.45
C GLY A 60 21.75 0.11 3.17
N GLU A 61 20.53 -0.09 3.60
CA GLU A 61 19.71 0.92 4.32
C GLU A 61 20.34 1.38 5.65
N ASP A 62 21.17 0.54 6.26
CA ASP A 62 21.89 0.83 7.50
C ASP A 62 23.18 1.64 7.27
N GLY A 63 23.46 2.03 6.02
CA GLY A 63 24.68 2.72 5.62
C GLY A 63 25.88 1.80 5.37
N THR A 64 25.71 0.47 5.46
CA THR A 64 26.77 -0.49 5.11
C THR A 64 27.14 -0.33 3.65
N VAL A 65 28.38 0.10 3.40
CA VAL A 65 28.94 0.23 2.04
C VAL A 65 29.91 -0.93 1.78
N VAL A 66 29.69 -1.66 0.71
CA VAL A 66 30.57 -2.72 0.22
C VAL A 66 31.05 -2.35 -1.18
N VAL A 67 32.36 -2.26 -1.38
CA VAL A 67 32.95 -1.93 -2.66
C VAL A 67 33.73 -3.11 -3.22
N ASP A 68 33.78 -3.21 -4.54
CA ASP A 68 34.66 -4.15 -5.25
C ASP A 68 36.02 -3.49 -5.46
N GLU A 69 36.96 -3.79 -4.56
CA GLU A 69 38.32 -3.20 -4.59
C GLU A 69 39.04 -3.47 -5.92
N LYS A 70 38.87 -4.66 -6.51
CA LYS A 70 39.45 -5.00 -7.79
C LYS A 70 38.90 -4.16 -8.93
N ALA A 71 37.57 -3.93 -8.92
CA ALA A 71 36.93 -3.05 -9.88
C ALA A 71 37.37 -1.59 -9.67
N LEU A 72 37.48 -1.12 -8.43
CA LEU A 72 37.98 0.24 -8.14
C LEU A 72 39.41 0.42 -8.69
N GLU A 73 40.32 -0.51 -8.43
CA GLU A 73 41.69 -0.48 -8.94
C GLU A 73 41.72 -0.52 -10.49
N ALA A 74 40.95 -1.44 -11.10
CA ALA A 74 40.90 -1.62 -12.54
C ALA A 74 40.44 -0.35 -13.31
N PHE A 75 39.52 0.42 -12.70
CA PHE A 75 38.97 1.64 -13.28
C PHE A 75 39.61 2.91 -12.74
N GLY A 76 40.58 2.81 -11.82
CA GLY A 76 41.29 3.94 -11.24
C GLY A 76 40.34 4.86 -10.39
N ILE A 77 39.31 4.27 -9.78
CA ILE A 77 38.34 4.99 -8.96
C ILE A 77 38.80 4.95 -7.49
N THR A 78 38.77 6.09 -6.84
CA THR A 78 39.09 6.21 -5.42
C THR A 78 37.84 6.21 -4.54
N GLY A 79 37.97 5.87 -3.25
CA GLY A 79 36.88 5.94 -2.27
C GLY A 79 36.24 7.33 -2.21
N GLU A 80 37.02 8.41 -2.35
CA GLU A 80 36.52 9.78 -2.38
C GLU A 80 35.54 10.06 -3.54
N GLN A 81 35.70 9.33 -4.66
CA GLN A 81 34.80 9.45 -5.81
C GLN A 81 33.51 8.63 -5.63
N ILE A 82 33.53 7.58 -4.80
CA ILE A 82 32.36 6.75 -4.47
C ILE A 82 31.51 7.41 -3.39
N GLU A 83 32.11 8.12 -2.44
CA GLU A 83 31.39 8.73 -1.31
C GLU A 83 30.19 9.63 -1.70
N PRO A 84 30.26 10.53 -2.69
CA PRO A 84 29.11 11.32 -3.12
C PRO A 84 27.98 10.47 -3.71
N ILE A 85 28.34 9.36 -4.40
CA ILE A 85 27.37 8.42 -4.97
C ILE A 85 26.68 7.66 -3.84
N ALA A 86 27.46 7.14 -2.88
CA ALA A 86 26.92 6.44 -1.72
C ALA A 86 25.96 7.34 -0.92
N ARG A 87 26.30 8.61 -0.71
CA ARG A 87 25.45 9.57 -0.02
C ARG A 87 24.11 9.80 -0.73
N ARG A 88 24.13 9.96 -2.05
CA ARG A 88 22.89 10.13 -2.85
C ARG A 88 22.01 8.87 -2.80
N GLU A 89 22.62 7.70 -2.93
CA GLU A 89 21.88 6.43 -2.87
C GLU A 89 21.36 6.16 -1.45
N GLN A 90 22.05 6.62 -0.39
CA GLN A 90 21.58 6.55 1.00
C GLN A 90 20.31 7.39 1.20
N GLU A 91 20.24 8.61 0.64
CA GLU A 91 19.03 9.44 0.71
C GLU A 91 17.80 8.72 0.13
N GLU A 92 17.99 8.00 -0.98
CA GLU A 92 16.90 7.21 -1.60
C GLU A 92 16.56 5.97 -0.76
N LEU A 93 17.54 5.29 -0.15
CA LEU A 93 17.31 4.18 0.77
C LEU A 93 16.54 4.64 2.03
N ASP A 94 16.90 5.80 2.58
CA ASP A 94 16.21 6.39 3.74
C ASP A 94 14.75 6.73 3.40
N ARG A 95 14.49 7.19 2.18
CA ARG A 95 13.13 7.42 1.70
C ARG A 95 12.34 6.11 1.63
N ARG A 96 12.92 5.05 1.03
CA ARG A 96 12.28 3.73 0.90
C ARG A 96 12.10 3.05 2.25
N ARG A 97 13.07 3.17 3.15
CA ARG A 97 12.97 2.65 4.51
C ARG A 97 11.77 3.25 5.24
N ARG A 98 11.62 4.58 5.22
CA ARG A 98 10.45 5.24 5.80
C ARG A 98 9.15 4.80 5.16
N LEU A 99 9.14 4.56 3.85
CA LEU A 99 7.96 4.14 3.11
C LEU A 99 7.50 2.72 3.49
N TYR A 100 8.41 1.74 3.42
CA TYR A 100 8.06 0.33 3.57
C TYR A 100 8.15 -0.17 5.02
N ARG A 101 9.04 0.41 5.82
CA ARG A 101 9.29 -0.04 7.20
C ARG A 101 8.74 0.92 8.25
N GLY A 102 8.64 2.23 7.97
CA GLY A 102 8.29 3.25 8.96
C GLY A 102 9.33 3.32 10.07
N ASP A 103 8.87 3.31 11.33
CA ASP A 103 9.74 3.35 12.53
C ASP A 103 10.15 1.94 13.02
N ARG A 104 9.87 0.89 12.26
CA ARG A 104 10.14 -0.51 12.67
C ARG A 104 11.59 -0.89 12.43
N GLU A 105 12.14 -1.65 13.36
CA GLU A 105 13.49 -2.19 13.23
C GLU A 105 13.55 -3.34 12.21
N PRO A 106 14.66 -3.49 11.47
CA PRO A 106 14.87 -4.61 10.58
C PRO A 106 15.00 -5.94 11.35
N VAL A 107 14.59 -7.03 10.72
CA VAL A 107 14.80 -8.37 11.29
C VAL A 107 16.30 -8.64 11.40
N PRO A 108 16.81 -9.02 12.60
CA PRO A 108 18.23 -9.33 12.76
C PRO A 108 18.70 -10.47 11.85
N ILE A 109 19.80 -10.25 11.13
CA ILE A 109 20.34 -11.16 10.12
C ILE A 109 21.61 -11.87 10.60
N ARG A 110 22.30 -11.30 11.57
CA ARG A 110 23.61 -11.78 12.06
C ARG A 110 23.54 -13.22 12.55
N GLY A 111 24.37 -14.09 11.98
CA GLY A 111 24.47 -15.51 12.34
C GLY A 111 23.36 -16.40 11.77
N ARG A 112 22.45 -15.84 10.99
CA ARG A 112 21.28 -16.53 10.42
C ARG A 112 21.45 -16.80 8.92
N THR A 113 20.61 -17.64 8.34
CA THR A 113 20.51 -17.82 6.89
C THR A 113 19.61 -16.73 6.29
N ALA A 114 20.18 -15.86 5.44
CA ALA A 114 19.40 -14.89 4.66
C ALA A 114 18.96 -15.53 3.35
N VAL A 115 17.65 -15.65 3.15
CA VAL A 115 17.06 -16.11 1.88
C VAL A 115 16.60 -14.90 1.09
N VAL A 116 17.43 -14.48 0.12
CA VAL A 116 17.13 -13.35 -0.78
C VAL A 116 16.13 -13.80 -1.82
N VAL A 117 14.98 -13.15 -1.87
CA VAL A 117 13.88 -13.49 -2.80
C VAL A 117 13.59 -12.34 -3.76
N ASP A 118 13.49 -12.67 -5.07
CA ASP A 118 13.03 -11.74 -6.10
C ASP A 118 12.01 -12.44 -7.02
N ASP A 119 11.30 -11.69 -7.85
CA ASP A 119 10.35 -12.24 -8.85
C ASP A 119 11.06 -13.01 -9.97
N GLY A 120 12.34 -12.73 -10.19
CA GLY A 120 13.21 -13.40 -11.13
C GLY A 120 14.49 -12.61 -11.38
N ILE A 121 15.44 -13.24 -11.97
CA ILE A 121 16.74 -12.63 -12.27
C ILE A 121 16.95 -12.49 -13.77
N ALA A 122 17.25 -11.28 -14.22
CA ALA A 122 17.75 -11.02 -15.57
C ALA A 122 19.28 -10.87 -15.57
N THR A 123 19.80 -9.90 -14.82
CA THR A 123 21.24 -9.59 -14.73
C THR A 123 21.87 -9.97 -13.39
N GLY A 124 21.07 -10.15 -12.34
CA GLY A 124 21.53 -10.48 -11.00
C GLY A 124 22.15 -9.33 -10.20
N VAL A 125 22.21 -8.12 -10.75
CA VAL A 125 22.90 -6.98 -10.09
C VAL A 125 22.29 -6.64 -8.73
N SER A 126 20.95 -6.62 -8.62
CA SER A 126 20.27 -6.34 -7.34
C SER A 126 20.49 -7.45 -6.32
N ALA A 127 20.41 -8.71 -6.75
CA ALA A 127 20.65 -9.86 -5.90
C ALA A 127 22.10 -9.90 -5.38
N ALA A 128 23.08 -9.65 -6.26
CA ALA A 128 24.49 -9.55 -5.88
C ALA A 128 24.74 -8.41 -4.88
N ALA A 129 24.12 -7.24 -5.11
CA ALA A 129 24.21 -6.10 -4.20
C ALA A 129 23.65 -6.44 -2.81
N ALA A 130 22.45 -7.08 -2.77
CA ALA A 130 21.82 -7.51 -1.53
C ALA A 130 22.69 -8.53 -0.78
N SER A 131 23.20 -9.53 -1.49
CA SER A 131 24.01 -10.60 -0.89
C SER A 131 25.29 -10.06 -0.25
N ARG A 132 25.99 -9.13 -0.90
CA ARG A 132 27.17 -8.46 -0.35
C ARG A 132 26.85 -7.70 0.94
N VAL A 133 25.77 -6.92 0.95
CA VAL A 133 25.34 -6.17 2.14
C VAL A 133 24.98 -7.13 3.27
N LEU A 134 24.18 -8.18 3.01
CA LEU A 134 23.79 -9.16 4.02
C LEU A 134 24.98 -9.93 4.61
N LYS A 135 25.95 -10.30 3.79
CA LYS A 135 27.22 -10.89 4.27
C LYS A 135 27.99 -9.90 5.16
N ALA A 136 28.08 -8.63 4.76
CA ALA A 136 28.74 -7.60 5.58
C ALA A 136 28.00 -7.36 6.92
N GLN A 137 26.66 -7.50 6.95
CA GLN A 137 25.85 -7.45 8.16
C GLN A 137 26.00 -8.71 9.04
N GLY A 138 26.68 -9.75 8.53
CA GLY A 138 27.04 -10.95 9.29
C GLY A 138 26.11 -12.13 9.08
N ALA A 139 25.39 -12.21 7.96
CA ALA A 139 24.65 -13.42 7.59
C ALA A 139 25.61 -14.63 7.52
N ALA A 140 25.22 -15.75 8.15
CA ALA A 140 26.02 -16.98 8.13
C ALA A 140 26.00 -17.63 6.73
N LYS A 141 24.81 -17.66 6.11
CA LYS A 141 24.58 -18.18 4.76
C LYS A 141 23.69 -17.21 4.00
N VAL A 142 23.93 -17.03 2.69
CA VAL A 142 23.04 -16.29 1.79
C VAL A 142 22.57 -17.20 0.68
N VAL A 143 21.27 -17.45 0.63
CA VAL A 143 20.61 -18.25 -0.40
C VAL A 143 19.80 -17.31 -1.29
N LEU A 144 19.99 -17.39 -2.59
CA LEU A 144 19.18 -16.67 -3.56
C LEU A 144 18.06 -17.57 -4.06
N ALA A 145 16.81 -17.17 -3.88
CA ALA A 145 15.65 -17.94 -4.25
C ALA A 145 14.76 -17.16 -5.21
N VAL A 146 14.61 -17.65 -6.44
CA VAL A 146 13.82 -16.97 -7.49
C VAL A 146 13.03 -17.99 -8.32
N PRO A 147 11.82 -17.64 -8.80
CA PRO A 147 11.06 -18.52 -9.68
C PRO A 147 11.76 -18.82 -11.01
N VAL A 148 12.48 -17.83 -11.57
CA VAL A 148 13.15 -17.97 -12.87
C VAL A 148 14.43 -17.16 -12.96
N CYS A 149 15.45 -17.73 -13.59
CA CYS A 149 16.69 -17.04 -13.94
C CYS A 149 17.28 -17.65 -15.23
N PRO A 150 18.16 -16.94 -15.97
CA PRO A 150 18.87 -17.52 -17.11
C PRO A 150 19.71 -18.72 -16.68
N GLU A 151 19.89 -19.69 -17.56
CA GLU A 151 20.86 -20.79 -17.35
C GLU A 151 22.26 -20.26 -17.04
N GLY A 152 22.98 -20.92 -16.15
CA GLY A 152 24.31 -20.52 -15.69
C GLY A 152 24.32 -19.27 -14.80
N THR A 153 23.17 -18.89 -14.23
CA THR A 153 23.10 -17.76 -13.30
C THR A 153 23.93 -17.99 -12.04
N SER A 154 23.92 -19.21 -11.51
CA SER A 154 24.73 -19.61 -10.33
C SER A 154 26.24 -19.43 -10.53
N GLU A 155 26.75 -19.61 -11.76
CA GLU A 155 28.15 -19.43 -12.06
C GLU A 155 28.56 -17.99 -12.37
N ARG A 156 27.56 -17.15 -12.69
CA ARG A 156 27.74 -15.73 -13.12
C ARG A 156 27.52 -14.72 -12.02
N ILE A 157 26.72 -15.04 -11.03
CA ILE A 157 26.49 -14.16 -9.87
C ILE A 157 27.66 -14.35 -8.91
N ASP A 158 28.48 -13.33 -8.83
CA ASP A 158 29.76 -13.32 -8.16
C ASP A 158 29.66 -13.41 -6.62
N GLY A 159 30.36 -14.33 -6.05
CA GLY A 159 31.13 -14.37 -4.80
C GLY A 159 30.41 -14.33 -3.45
N ASP A 160 29.23 -13.75 -3.31
CA ASP A 160 28.59 -13.53 -2.02
C ASP A 160 27.26 -14.31 -1.82
N ILE A 161 26.92 -15.17 -2.80
CA ILE A 161 25.78 -16.07 -2.76
C ILE A 161 26.31 -17.50 -2.56
N ASP A 162 25.88 -18.12 -1.46
CA ASP A 162 26.33 -19.49 -1.14
C ASP A 162 25.56 -20.53 -1.96
N GLU A 163 24.30 -20.21 -2.33
CA GLU A 163 23.43 -21.15 -3.03
C GLU A 163 22.36 -20.40 -3.85
N VAL A 164 21.99 -20.97 -5.01
CA VAL A 164 20.91 -20.46 -5.87
C VAL A 164 19.83 -21.52 -6.02
N VAL A 165 18.60 -21.22 -5.59
CA VAL A 165 17.42 -22.05 -5.70
C VAL A 165 16.48 -21.44 -6.73
N THR A 166 16.16 -22.19 -7.80
CA THR A 166 15.25 -21.71 -8.86
C THR A 166 14.28 -22.81 -9.31
N LEU A 167 13.11 -22.42 -9.81
CA LEU A 167 12.13 -23.34 -10.41
C LEU A 167 12.42 -23.59 -11.89
N ALA A 168 12.92 -22.58 -12.59
CA ALA A 168 13.22 -22.66 -14.02
C ALA A 168 14.50 -21.89 -14.37
N ALA A 169 15.37 -22.54 -15.16
CA ALA A 169 16.60 -21.93 -15.68
C ALA A 169 16.68 -22.16 -17.21
N PRO A 170 15.91 -21.42 -18.01
CA PRO A 170 15.83 -21.64 -19.46
C PRO A 170 17.09 -21.17 -20.19
N HIS A 171 17.46 -21.92 -21.25
CA HIS A 171 18.53 -21.52 -22.19
C HIS A 171 18.21 -20.21 -22.94
N HIS A 172 16.93 -20.01 -23.31
CA HIS A 172 16.46 -18.80 -23.98
C HIS A 172 15.64 -17.97 -23.00
N PHE A 173 16.28 -17.00 -22.37
CA PHE A 173 15.67 -16.08 -21.42
C PHE A 173 15.54 -14.70 -22.05
N SER A 174 14.31 -14.22 -22.22
CA SER A 174 14.05 -12.88 -22.77
C SER A 174 13.82 -11.83 -21.70
N SER A 175 12.95 -12.14 -20.75
CA SER A 175 12.62 -11.28 -19.60
C SER A 175 11.95 -12.10 -18.50
N VAL A 176 11.98 -11.60 -17.26
CA VAL A 176 11.28 -12.22 -16.11
C VAL A 176 9.78 -12.34 -16.40
N GLY A 177 9.15 -11.24 -16.86
CA GLY A 177 7.72 -11.18 -17.10
C GLY A 177 7.18 -12.18 -18.11
N ALA A 178 8.02 -12.73 -19.00
CA ALA A 178 7.60 -13.75 -19.97
C ALA A 178 7.28 -15.12 -19.33
N TRP A 179 7.62 -15.30 -18.04
CA TRP A 179 7.44 -16.54 -17.28
C TRP A 179 6.29 -16.49 -16.29
N TYR A 180 5.53 -15.39 -16.31
CA TYR A 180 4.35 -15.18 -15.49
C TYR A 180 3.11 -15.06 -16.37
N ASP A 181 2.01 -15.67 -15.96
CA ASP A 181 0.72 -15.51 -16.61
C ASP A 181 0.20 -14.06 -16.48
N ASP A 182 0.45 -13.45 -15.33
CA ASP A 182 0.26 -12.02 -15.06
C ASP A 182 1.50 -11.43 -14.39
N PHE A 183 2.15 -10.46 -15.04
CA PHE A 183 3.32 -9.73 -14.52
C PHE A 183 2.98 -8.25 -14.34
N ALA A 184 1.97 -8.00 -13.51
CA ALA A 184 1.61 -6.64 -13.14
C ALA A 184 2.68 -6.01 -12.24
N GLN A 185 2.86 -4.71 -12.39
CA GLN A 185 3.76 -3.97 -11.53
C GLN A 185 3.16 -3.85 -10.12
N ILE A 186 3.86 -4.39 -9.11
CA ILE A 186 3.48 -4.32 -7.70
C ILE A 186 3.55 -2.87 -7.22
N SER A 187 2.51 -2.41 -6.56
CA SER A 187 2.45 -1.08 -5.95
C SER A 187 3.17 -1.06 -4.60
N ASP A 188 3.56 0.14 -4.14
CA ASP A 188 4.15 0.30 -2.83
C ASP A 188 3.16 -0.05 -1.70
N ASP A 189 1.87 0.17 -1.90
CA ASP A 189 0.81 -0.23 -0.95
C ASP A 189 0.70 -1.75 -0.81
N GLU A 190 0.81 -2.49 -1.90
CA GLU A 190 0.85 -3.96 -1.87
C GLU A 190 2.09 -4.46 -1.13
N VAL A 191 3.24 -3.85 -1.36
CA VAL A 191 4.47 -4.18 -0.62
C VAL A 191 4.25 -4.02 0.88
N ILE A 192 3.70 -2.87 1.32
CA ILE A 192 3.44 -2.60 2.73
C ILE A 192 2.44 -3.58 3.32
N ALA A 193 1.33 -3.84 2.60
CA ALA A 193 0.29 -4.76 3.06
C ALA A 193 0.83 -6.19 3.26
N LEU A 194 1.66 -6.69 2.35
CA LEU A 194 2.28 -8.01 2.45
C LEU A 194 3.28 -8.10 3.60
N LEU A 195 4.08 -7.05 3.83
CA LEU A 195 5.00 -7.00 4.96
C LEU A 195 4.26 -6.97 6.30
N ASP A 196 3.14 -6.26 6.39
CA ASP A 196 2.31 -6.21 7.59
C ASP A 196 1.62 -7.56 7.85
N ALA A 197 1.04 -8.18 6.83
CA ALA A 197 0.41 -9.50 6.93
C ALA A 197 1.41 -10.61 7.34
N ALA A 198 2.65 -10.57 6.83
CA ALA A 198 3.68 -11.52 7.21
C ALA A 198 4.05 -11.44 8.70
N ARG A 199 4.05 -10.23 9.28
CA ARG A 199 4.34 -10.01 10.70
C ARG A 199 3.23 -10.51 11.62
N GLU A 200 1.97 -10.28 11.24
CA GLU A 200 0.82 -10.78 12.00
C GLU A 200 0.83 -12.32 12.08
N GLN A 201 1.35 -12.99 11.06
CA GLN A 201 1.49 -14.45 11.03
C GLN A 201 2.74 -14.97 11.77
N GLY A 202 3.82 -14.21 11.77
CA GLY A 202 5.14 -14.66 12.22
C GLY A 202 5.44 -14.47 13.72
N GLY A 203 4.56 -13.85 14.51
CA GLY A 203 4.64 -13.72 15.98
C GLY A 203 6.06 -13.57 16.52
N LEU A 204 6.82 -12.51 16.17
CA LEU A 204 8.13 -12.28 16.78
C LEU A 204 7.95 -11.90 18.25
N PRO A 205 8.67 -12.55 19.20
CA PRO A 205 8.65 -12.16 20.60
C PRO A 205 9.29 -10.78 20.75
N GLY A 206 8.47 -9.74 20.87
CA GLY A 206 8.93 -8.35 21.06
C GLY A 206 7.87 -7.29 20.83
N ASP A 207 6.83 -7.57 20.07
CA ASP A 207 5.69 -6.67 19.89
C ASP A 207 4.50 -7.12 20.76
N GLU A 208 4.66 -7.10 22.08
CA GLU A 208 3.48 -6.91 22.93
C GLU A 208 3.03 -5.46 22.71
N PRO A 209 1.77 -5.23 22.27
CA PRO A 209 1.21 -3.88 22.29
C PRO A 209 1.32 -3.39 23.72
N ALA A 210 1.88 -2.19 23.90
CA ALA A 210 1.94 -1.54 25.21
C ALA A 210 0.57 -1.66 25.85
N ALA A 211 0.51 -2.31 27.02
CA ALA A 211 -0.70 -2.51 27.78
C ALA A 211 -1.37 -1.15 27.97
N GLU A 212 -2.57 -1.00 27.40
CA GLU A 212 -3.45 0.10 27.77
C GLU A 212 -3.72 0.00 29.28
N PRO A 213 -3.74 1.11 30.01
CA PRO A 213 -4.06 1.06 31.45
C PRO A 213 -5.45 0.48 31.63
N ASP A 214 -5.53 -0.56 32.48
CA ASP A 214 -6.75 -1.20 32.98
C ASP A 214 -7.59 -0.16 33.72
N ASP A 215 -8.54 0.47 33.04
CA ASP A 215 -9.64 1.16 33.67
C ASP A 215 -10.79 0.16 33.87
N GLY A 216 -11.01 -0.20 35.11
CA GLY A 216 -11.99 -1.16 35.58
C GLY A 216 -13.42 -1.00 35.05
N PRO A 217 -14.30 -1.96 35.30
CA PRO A 217 -15.56 -2.13 34.57
C PRO A 217 -16.55 -1.01 34.84
N GLY A 218 -16.64 -0.08 33.90
CA GLY A 218 -17.74 0.86 33.78
C GLY A 218 -18.75 0.30 32.79
N ASP A 219 -19.98 0.06 33.27
CA ASP A 219 -21.15 -0.27 32.45
C ASP A 219 -21.38 0.82 31.40
N THR A 220 -20.84 0.63 30.17
CA THR A 220 -21.13 1.44 28.99
C THR A 220 -21.79 0.52 27.95
N PRO A 221 -22.80 1.00 27.20
CA PRO A 221 -23.44 0.17 26.16
C PRO A 221 -22.42 -0.31 25.14
N ALA A 222 -22.56 -1.55 24.68
CA ALA A 222 -21.64 -2.25 23.78
C ALA A 222 -21.01 -1.32 22.74
N ASP A 223 -19.68 -1.17 22.82
CA ASP A 223 -18.87 -0.41 21.88
C ASP A 223 -19.01 -1.06 20.49
N GLU A 224 -19.67 -0.35 19.55
CA GLU A 224 -19.89 -0.82 18.18
C GLU A 224 -18.66 -0.64 17.29
N SER A 225 -17.56 -0.14 17.84
CA SER A 225 -16.27 -0.02 17.14
C SER A 225 -15.56 -1.38 17.07
N GLY A 226 -14.91 -1.69 15.95
CA GLY A 226 -14.12 -2.91 15.79
C GLY A 226 -14.17 -3.50 14.38
N GLU A 227 -13.64 -4.71 14.26
CA GLU A 227 -13.73 -5.50 13.03
C GLU A 227 -15.18 -5.93 12.79
N VAL A 228 -15.62 -5.82 11.54
CA VAL A 228 -17.00 -6.10 11.13
C VAL A 228 -17.02 -6.96 9.85
N LEU A 229 -18.07 -7.75 9.69
CA LEU A 229 -18.39 -8.43 8.44
C LEU A 229 -19.60 -7.77 7.79
N ILE A 230 -19.49 -7.43 6.52
CA ILE A 230 -20.50 -6.72 5.73
C ILE A 230 -21.07 -7.70 4.71
N PRO A 231 -22.30 -8.21 4.92
CA PRO A 231 -22.96 -9.06 3.94
C PRO A 231 -23.39 -8.25 2.73
N THR A 232 -23.20 -8.80 1.55
CA THR A 232 -23.55 -8.18 0.28
C THR A 232 -24.77 -8.82 -0.36
N GLY A 233 -25.39 -8.11 -1.30
CA GLY A 233 -26.61 -8.59 -1.98
C GLY A 233 -26.41 -9.83 -2.83
N ASP A 234 -25.19 -10.16 -3.24
CA ASP A 234 -24.80 -11.34 -4.01
C ASP A 234 -24.27 -12.50 -3.15
N GLY A 235 -24.30 -12.34 -1.81
CA GLY A 235 -23.99 -13.40 -0.85
C GLY A 235 -22.52 -13.46 -0.40
N ALA A 236 -21.67 -12.51 -0.82
CA ALA A 236 -20.33 -12.40 -0.27
C ALA A 236 -20.34 -11.69 1.10
N GLU A 237 -19.29 -11.90 1.88
CA GLU A 237 -19.03 -11.20 3.14
C GLU A 237 -17.71 -10.43 3.01
N LEU A 238 -17.76 -9.11 3.22
CA LEU A 238 -16.59 -8.23 3.12
C LEU A 238 -16.08 -7.89 4.51
N GLY A 239 -14.78 -8.03 4.73
CA GLY A 239 -14.14 -7.58 5.96
C GLY A 239 -14.13 -6.06 6.04
N GLY A 240 -14.37 -5.51 7.23
CA GLY A 240 -14.35 -4.08 7.48
C GLY A 240 -13.89 -3.74 8.89
N ALA A 241 -13.44 -2.50 9.07
CA ALA A 241 -13.10 -1.89 10.34
C ALA A 241 -13.96 -0.65 10.55
N LEU A 242 -14.85 -0.67 11.53
CA LEU A 242 -15.70 0.45 11.93
C LEU A 242 -15.08 1.15 13.13
N ARG A 243 -14.97 2.47 13.09
CA ARG A 243 -14.58 3.31 14.22
C ARG A 243 -15.69 4.33 14.47
N LEU A 244 -16.17 4.37 15.70
CA LEU A 244 -17.33 5.18 16.09
C LEU A 244 -16.96 6.07 17.30
N PRO A 245 -16.46 7.29 17.06
CA PRO A 245 -16.19 8.22 18.15
C PRO A 245 -17.52 8.65 18.83
N PRO A 246 -17.49 9.18 20.05
CA PRO A 246 -18.68 9.73 20.71
C PRO A 246 -19.33 10.83 19.87
N ASP A 247 -20.66 10.78 19.71
CA ASP A 247 -21.48 11.77 19.00
C ASP A 247 -20.94 12.18 17.60
N PRO A 248 -20.74 11.20 16.68
CA PRO A 248 -20.13 11.50 15.41
C PRO A 248 -20.98 12.42 14.53
N ALA A 249 -20.32 13.40 13.88
CA ALA A 249 -20.97 14.35 12.98
C ALA A 249 -21.44 13.70 11.68
N GLY A 250 -20.84 12.60 11.26
CA GLY A 250 -21.16 11.89 10.03
C GLY A 250 -20.33 10.60 9.89
N LEU A 251 -20.69 9.77 8.93
CA LEU A 251 -19.97 8.55 8.58
C LEU A 251 -19.17 8.76 7.28
N VAL A 252 -17.86 8.50 7.32
CA VAL A 252 -17.01 8.49 6.13
C VAL A 252 -16.68 7.04 5.75
N VAL A 253 -17.15 6.61 4.57
CA VAL A 253 -16.90 5.28 4.03
C VAL A 253 -15.70 5.36 3.09
N PHE A 254 -14.65 4.62 3.41
CA PHE A 254 -13.41 4.57 2.63
C PHE A 254 -13.54 3.56 1.50
N VAL A 255 -13.21 4.02 0.30
CA VAL A 255 -13.28 3.25 -0.95
C VAL A 255 -11.87 3.16 -1.52
N HIS A 256 -11.18 2.07 -1.22
CA HIS A 256 -9.79 1.88 -1.61
C HIS A 256 -9.63 1.67 -3.13
N GLY A 257 -8.42 1.87 -3.63
CA GLY A 257 -8.09 1.63 -5.03
C GLY A 257 -7.72 0.17 -5.32
N SER A 258 -7.41 -0.09 -6.59
CA SER A 258 -6.86 -1.38 -7.03
C SER A 258 -5.57 -1.72 -6.29
N GLY A 259 -5.41 -2.98 -5.88
CA GLY A 259 -4.24 -3.44 -5.14
C GLY A 259 -4.12 -2.87 -3.71
N SER A 260 -5.22 -2.42 -3.12
CA SER A 260 -5.30 -1.88 -1.76
C SER A 260 -6.43 -2.57 -0.99
N SER A 261 -6.46 -2.40 0.32
CA SER A 261 -7.46 -3.00 1.23
C SER A 261 -7.84 -2.04 2.35
N ARG A 262 -8.71 -2.50 3.27
CA ARG A 262 -9.02 -1.79 4.53
C ARG A 262 -7.80 -1.52 5.40
N HIS A 263 -6.71 -2.27 5.21
CA HIS A 263 -5.45 -2.12 5.95
C HIS A 263 -4.52 -1.04 5.37
N SER A 264 -4.88 -0.37 4.27
CA SER A 264 -4.06 0.69 3.66
C SER A 264 -3.55 1.70 4.70
N PRO A 265 -2.23 1.83 4.94
CA PRO A 265 -1.69 2.75 5.94
C PRO A 265 -2.09 4.21 5.68
N ARG A 266 -2.15 4.59 4.39
CA ARG A 266 -2.55 5.96 3.98
C ARG A 266 -4.02 6.23 4.27
N ASN A 267 -4.90 5.28 3.96
CA ASN A 267 -6.33 5.44 4.26
C ASN A 267 -6.57 5.42 5.78
N ASN A 268 -5.89 4.54 6.51
CA ASN A 268 -5.96 4.50 7.97
C ASN A 268 -5.42 5.78 8.62
N SER A 269 -4.35 6.39 8.08
CA SER A 269 -3.84 7.69 8.55
C SER A 269 -4.87 8.81 8.35
N VAL A 270 -5.53 8.86 7.19
CA VAL A 270 -6.60 9.83 6.93
C VAL A 270 -7.81 9.55 7.80
N ALA A 271 -8.19 8.28 7.98
CA ALA A 271 -9.31 7.88 8.84
C ALA A 271 -9.10 8.34 10.28
N ARG A 272 -7.95 8.04 10.89
CA ARG A 272 -7.60 8.52 12.24
C ARG A 272 -7.66 10.05 12.35
N TYR A 273 -7.23 10.77 11.33
CA TYR A 273 -7.33 12.23 11.33
C TYR A 273 -8.80 12.68 11.33
N LEU A 274 -9.68 12.03 10.54
CA LEU A 274 -11.11 12.33 10.51
C LEU A 274 -11.81 11.92 11.81
N GLU A 275 -11.42 10.81 12.43
CA GLU A 275 -11.90 10.36 13.74
C GLU A 275 -11.59 11.41 14.83
N GLY A 276 -10.36 11.95 14.84
CA GLY A 276 -9.96 13.07 15.69
C GLY A 276 -10.75 14.38 15.41
N ARG A 277 -11.46 14.47 14.28
CA ARG A 277 -12.35 15.57 13.92
C ARG A 277 -13.83 15.23 14.15
N GLY A 278 -14.11 14.10 14.80
CA GLY A 278 -15.46 13.69 15.19
C GLY A 278 -16.26 12.99 14.09
N PHE A 279 -15.62 12.36 13.10
CA PHE A 279 -16.30 11.53 12.11
C PHE A 279 -16.21 10.06 12.48
N ALA A 280 -17.30 9.31 12.31
CA ALA A 280 -17.22 7.87 12.22
C ALA A 280 -16.56 7.46 10.91
N THR A 281 -15.77 6.37 10.92
CA THR A 281 -15.11 5.86 9.72
C THR A 281 -15.41 4.38 9.51
N LEU A 282 -15.61 3.99 8.25
CA LEU A 282 -15.72 2.60 7.82
C LEU A 282 -14.70 2.35 6.72
N LEU A 283 -13.66 1.61 7.06
CA LEU A 283 -12.73 1.05 6.08
C LEU A 283 -13.15 -0.39 5.82
N PHE A 284 -13.31 -0.80 4.58
CA PHE A 284 -13.71 -2.16 4.25
C PHE A 284 -13.11 -2.60 2.92
N ASP A 285 -13.00 -3.90 2.73
CA ASP A 285 -12.52 -4.47 1.48
C ASP A 285 -13.66 -4.52 0.46
N LEU A 286 -13.43 -3.98 -0.73
CA LEU A 286 -14.43 -3.96 -1.81
C LEU A 286 -14.66 -5.34 -2.46
N LEU A 287 -13.71 -6.24 -2.26
CA LEU A 287 -13.70 -7.60 -2.82
C LEU A 287 -13.32 -8.58 -1.71
N THR A 288 -13.78 -9.82 -1.82
CA THR A 288 -13.24 -10.91 -1.01
C THR A 288 -11.81 -11.24 -1.43
N ALA A 289 -11.06 -12.01 -0.61
CA ALA A 289 -9.70 -12.41 -0.94
C ALA A 289 -9.63 -13.17 -2.27
N ASP A 290 -10.61 -14.06 -2.53
CA ASP A 290 -10.68 -14.83 -3.78
C ASP A 290 -10.98 -13.93 -4.98
N GLU A 291 -11.89 -12.96 -4.83
CA GLU A 291 -12.26 -12.01 -5.89
C GLU A 291 -11.13 -11.04 -6.23
N ALA A 292 -10.35 -10.63 -5.23
CA ALA A 292 -9.23 -9.71 -5.39
C ALA A 292 -8.07 -10.29 -6.20
N GLY A 293 -7.98 -11.63 -6.28
CA GLY A 293 -7.02 -12.33 -7.14
C GLY A 293 -7.34 -12.21 -8.65
N ASP A 294 -8.57 -11.83 -9.02
CA ASP A 294 -8.95 -11.63 -10.42
C ASP A 294 -8.89 -10.13 -10.79
N ARG A 295 -7.97 -9.77 -11.70
CA ARG A 295 -7.84 -8.39 -12.21
C ARG A 295 -9.12 -7.87 -12.86
N GLY A 296 -9.95 -8.74 -13.45
CA GLY A 296 -11.24 -8.34 -13.99
C GLY A 296 -12.10 -7.69 -12.93
N ASN A 297 -12.18 -8.29 -11.74
CA ASN A 297 -12.94 -7.76 -10.60
C ASN A 297 -12.35 -6.47 -10.05
N VAL A 298 -11.02 -6.38 -9.95
CA VAL A 298 -10.31 -5.22 -9.39
C VAL A 298 -10.59 -3.93 -10.16
N PHE A 299 -10.84 -4.03 -11.46
CA PHE A 299 -11.16 -2.89 -12.34
C PHE A 299 -12.63 -2.82 -12.74
N ASP A 300 -13.48 -3.74 -12.26
CA ASP A 300 -14.93 -3.69 -12.48
C ASP A 300 -15.59 -2.64 -11.58
N ILE A 301 -15.62 -1.39 -12.07
CA ILE A 301 -16.22 -0.27 -11.33
C ILE A 301 -17.70 -0.51 -11.00
N ASP A 302 -18.42 -1.30 -11.79
CA ASP A 302 -19.82 -1.64 -11.50
C ASP A 302 -19.92 -2.59 -10.30
N LEU A 303 -19.04 -3.60 -10.21
CA LEU A 303 -18.94 -4.49 -9.05
C LEU A 303 -18.55 -3.67 -7.78
N LEU A 304 -17.48 -2.89 -7.85
CA LEU A 304 -17.01 -2.07 -6.72
C LEU A 304 -18.10 -1.09 -6.25
N THR A 305 -18.87 -0.52 -7.18
CA THR A 305 -20.00 0.37 -6.83
C THR A 305 -21.12 -0.38 -6.10
N ARG A 306 -21.49 -1.58 -6.55
CA ARG A 306 -22.51 -2.42 -5.88
C ARG A 306 -22.06 -2.75 -4.45
N ARG A 307 -20.82 -3.19 -4.26
CA ARG A 307 -20.25 -3.50 -2.94
C ARG A 307 -20.25 -2.29 -2.01
N LEU A 308 -19.89 -1.12 -2.52
CA LEU A 308 -19.96 0.13 -1.77
C LEU A 308 -21.42 0.47 -1.34
N LEU A 309 -22.38 0.32 -2.25
CA LEU A 309 -23.79 0.55 -1.93
C LEU A 309 -24.31 -0.41 -0.86
N ASP A 310 -23.89 -1.69 -0.91
CA ASP A 310 -24.23 -2.68 0.11
C ASP A 310 -23.63 -2.30 1.47
N ALA A 311 -22.38 -1.87 1.51
CA ALA A 311 -21.71 -1.40 2.73
C ALA A 311 -22.39 -0.16 3.33
N ILE A 312 -22.78 0.81 2.50
CA ILE A 312 -23.54 1.99 2.96
C ILE A 312 -24.90 1.58 3.53
N GLN A 313 -25.62 0.68 2.88
CA GLN A 313 -26.91 0.19 3.37
C GLN A 313 -26.77 -0.63 4.64
N TRP A 314 -25.72 -1.43 4.76
CA TRP A 314 -25.39 -2.17 5.98
C TRP A 314 -25.14 -1.22 7.14
N ALA A 315 -24.31 -0.19 6.95
CA ALA A 315 -24.02 0.82 7.97
C ALA A 315 -25.29 1.55 8.43
N ARG A 316 -26.18 1.92 7.52
CA ARG A 316 -27.45 2.59 7.85
C ARG A 316 -28.43 1.76 8.67
N ARG A 317 -28.26 0.44 8.75
CA ARG A 317 -29.06 -0.44 9.61
C ARG A 317 -28.49 -0.57 11.02
N ARG A 318 -27.29 -0.02 11.28
CA ARG A 318 -26.62 -0.09 12.57
C ARG A 318 -27.13 0.99 13.52
N PRO A 319 -27.41 0.66 14.80
CA PRO A 319 -27.62 1.67 15.83
C PRO A 319 -26.46 2.67 15.82
N GLY A 320 -26.71 3.92 16.17
CA GLY A 320 -25.68 4.98 16.12
C GLY A 320 -25.34 5.53 14.73
N LEU A 321 -25.48 4.75 13.63
CA LEU A 321 -25.17 5.18 12.27
C LEU A 321 -26.40 5.55 11.41
N THR A 322 -27.60 5.12 11.80
CA THR A 322 -28.82 5.19 10.98
C THR A 322 -29.17 6.60 10.48
N ARG A 323 -28.83 7.62 11.26
CA ARG A 323 -29.18 9.03 10.96
C ARG A 323 -28.00 9.86 10.51
N LEU A 324 -26.79 9.28 10.52
CA LEU A 324 -25.60 10.03 10.15
C LEU A 324 -25.58 10.35 8.65
N PRO A 325 -25.22 11.56 8.27
CA PRO A 325 -24.86 11.88 6.89
C PRO A 325 -23.69 10.98 6.46
N VAL A 326 -23.79 10.42 5.25
CA VAL A 326 -22.76 9.53 4.70
C VAL A 326 -21.94 10.29 3.67
N ALA A 327 -20.63 10.28 3.82
CA ALA A 327 -19.67 10.71 2.83
C ALA A 327 -18.81 9.52 2.36
N CYS A 328 -18.32 9.57 1.12
CA CYS A 328 -17.36 8.60 0.59
C CYS A 328 -15.98 9.24 0.42
N PHE A 329 -14.94 8.54 0.85
CA PHE A 329 -13.54 8.91 0.60
C PHE A 329 -12.93 7.88 -0.34
N GLY A 330 -12.76 8.24 -1.63
CA GLY A 330 -12.25 7.34 -2.65
C GLY A 330 -10.79 7.63 -3.01
N ALA A 331 -9.99 6.57 -3.19
CA ALA A 331 -8.62 6.65 -3.68
C ALA A 331 -8.48 5.87 -5.00
N SER A 332 -7.70 6.36 -5.96
CA SER A 332 -7.47 5.71 -7.26
C SER A 332 -8.80 5.28 -7.93
N THR A 333 -8.97 3.99 -8.30
CA THR A 333 -10.21 3.43 -8.88
C THR A 333 -11.39 3.54 -7.93
N GLY A 334 -11.17 3.50 -6.59
CA GLY A 334 -12.22 3.68 -5.59
C GLY A 334 -12.93 5.04 -5.68
N ALA A 335 -12.27 6.08 -6.22
CA ALA A 335 -12.91 7.37 -6.47
C ALA A 335 -14.04 7.27 -7.51
N ALA A 336 -13.87 6.44 -8.55
CA ALA A 336 -14.90 6.21 -9.54
C ALA A 336 -16.12 5.48 -8.94
N ALA A 337 -15.88 4.45 -8.11
CA ALA A 337 -16.95 3.74 -7.42
C ALA A 337 -17.71 4.68 -6.45
N ALA A 338 -17.00 5.55 -5.71
CA ALA A 338 -17.61 6.56 -4.84
C ALA A 338 -18.49 7.54 -5.61
N LEU A 339 -18.03 8.04 -6.75
CA LEU A 339 -18.80 8.95 -7.61
C LEU A 339 -20.04 8.27 -8.23
N ARG A 340 -19.90 7.01 -8.66
CA ARG A 340 -21.05 6.25 -9.16
C ARG A 340 -22.08 5.96 -8.06
N ALA A 341 -21.64 5.64 -6.84
CA ALA A 341 -22.52 5.49 -5.69
C ALA A 341 -23.24 6.81 -5.33
N ALA A 342 -22.56 7.96 -5.47
CA ALA A 342 -23.15 9.27 -5.26
C ALA A 342 -24.15 9.68 -6.37
N ALA A 343 -23.98 9.14 -7.58
CA ALA A 343 -24.93 9.31 -8.68
C ALA A 343 -26.18 8.40 -8.53
N ASP A 344 -26.12 7.38 -7.69
CA ASP A 344 -27.23 6.47 -7.38
C ASP A 344 -28.01 6.97 -6.16
N ARG A 345 -29.31 7.23 -6.35
CA ARG A 345 -30.18 7.71 -5.25
C ARG A 345 -30.23 6.75 -4.05
N ARG A 346 -29.99 5.45 -4.27
CA ARG A 346 -29.97 4.43 -3.20
C ARG A 346 -28.78 4.63 -2.26
N GLY A 347 -27.67 5.16 -2.76
CA GLY A 347 -26.48 5.46 -1.96
C GLY A 347 -26.74 6.54 -0.91
N GLY A 348 -27.52 7.57 -1.27
CA GLY A 348 -27.78 8.72 -0.40
C GLY A 348 -26.47 9.37 0.10
N VAL A 349 -25.44 9.34 -0.72
CA VAL A 349 -24.13 9.92 -0.43
C VAL A 349 -24.26 11.45 -0.41
N GLY A 350 -23.92 12.06 0.72
CA GLY A 350 -24.04 13.50 0.94
C GLY A 350 -22.81 14.29 0.48
N ALA A 351 -21.64 13.67 0.43
CA ALA A 351 -20.41 14.29 -0.06
C ALA A 351 -19.43 13.23 -0.58
N VAL A 352 -18.56 13.61 -1.51
CA VAL A 352 -17.48 12.75 -2.03
C VAL A 352 -16.14 13.47 -1.92
N VAL A 353 -15.13 12.78 -1.38
CA VAL A 353 -13.73 13.20 -1.45
C VAL A 353 -13.00 12.17 -2.29
N SER A 354 -12.21 12.63 -3.25
CA SER A 354 -11.33 11.82 -4.09
C SER A 354 -9.88 12.23 -3.84
N ARG A 355 -9.01 11.31 -3.45
CA ARG A 355 -7.57 11.56 -3.28
C ARG A 355 -6.77 10.75 -4.31
N GLY A 356 -6.04 11.44 -5.20
CA GLY A 356 -5.29 10.77 -6.28
C GLY A 356 -6.18 9.86 -7.11
N GLY A 357 -7.44 10.25 -7.30
CA GLY A 357 -8.47 9.39 -7.87
C GLY A 357 -8.50 9.38 -9.38
N ARG A 358 -9.16 8.36 -9.93
CA ARG A 358 -9.51 8.20 -11.34
C ARG A 358 -11.02 8.45 -11.55
N PRO A 359 -11.49 9.70 -11.35
CA PRO A 359 -12.90 10.05 -11.50
C PRO A 359 -13.40 9.85 -12.93
N ASP A 360 -12.52 9.89 -13.91
CA ASP A 360 -12.81 9.61 -15.32
C ASP A 360 -13.44 8.23 -15.55
N LEU A 361 -13.09 7.23 -14.74
CA LEU A 361 -13.66 5.87 -14.80
C LEU A 361 -15.12 5.81 -14.33
N ALA A 362 -15.66 6.88 -13.72
CA ALA A 362 -17.08 6.98 -13.43
C ALA A 362 -17.93 7.24 -14.71
N GLY A 363 -17.31 7.72 -15.79
CA GLY A 363 -17.92 7.90 -17.10
C GLY A 363 -19.16 8.83 -17.03
N GLU A 364 -20.25 8.42 -17.70
CA GLU A 364 -21.49 9.21 -17.76
C GLU A 364 -22.15 9.46 -16.38
N ALA A 365 -21.78 8.71 -15.34
CA ALA A 365 -22.31 8.93 -14.01
C ALA A 365 -21.93 10.30 -13.45
N LEU A 366 -20.82 10.90 -13.88
CA LEU A 366 -20.38 12.23 -13.45
C LEU A 366 -21.47 13.30 -13.63
N GLY A 367 -22.17 13.29 -14.77
CA GLY A 367 -23.28 14.20 -15.05
C GLY A 367 -24.51 14.03 -14.16
N ARG A 368 -24.56 12.98 -13.33
CA ARG A 368 -25.65 12.73 -12.37
C ARG A 368 -25.20 12.91 -10.90
N VAL A 369 -23.92 13.12 -10.64
CA VAL A 369 -23.40 13.39 -9.29
C VAL A 369 -23.81 14.79 -8.86
N THR A 370 -24.76 14.88 -7.93
CA THR A 370 -25.22 16.14 -7.34
C THR A 370 -24.60 16.41 -5.97
N ALA A 371 -24.02 15.38 -5.34
CA ALA A 371 -23.31 15.48 -4.08
C ALA A 371 -22.08 16.42 -4.22
N PRO A 372 -21.86 17.35 -3.29
CA PRO A 372 -20.65 18.13 -3.24
C PRO A 372 -19.41 17.21 -3.29
N THR A 373 -18.47 17.55 -4.17
CA THR A 373 -17.31 16.73 -4.45
C THR A 373 -16.03 17.53 -4.30
N LEU A 374 -15.01 16.96 -3.63
CA LEU A 374 -13.65 17.46 -3.54
C LEU A 374 -12.72 16.49 -4.23
N LEU A 375 -12.00 16.95 -5.25
CA LEU A 375 -10.94 16.22 -5.93
C LEU A 375 -9.59 16.73 -5.43
N ILE A 376 -8.80 15.88 -4.74
CA ILE A 376 -7.47 16.21 -4.22
C ILE A 376 -6.44 15.50 -5.09
N VAL A 377 -5.55 16.24 -5.73
CA VAL A 377 -4.58 15.69 -6.70
C VAL A 377 -3.18 16.18 -6.38
N GLY A 378 -2.19 15.30 -6.54
CA GLY A 378 -0.79 15.65 -6.43
C GLY A 378 -0.33 16.54 -7.59
N GLY A 379 0.37 17.63 -7.28
CA GLY A 379 0.81 18.61 -8.29
C GLY A 379 1.87 18.08 -9.27
N ARG A 380 2.56 16.98 -8.91
CA ARG A 380 3.51 16.31 -9.80
C ARG A 380 2.88 15.29 -10.73
N ASP A 381 1.65 14.87 -10.46
CA ASP A 381 0.91 13.94 -11.31
C ASP A 381 0.10 14.70 -12.37
N THR A 382 0.79 15.11 -13.40
CA THR A 382 0.19 15.95 -14.46
C THR A 382 -0.90 15.23 -15.26
N GLU A 383 -0.79 13.91 -15.42
CA GLU A 383 -1.77 13.10 -16.14
C GLU A 383 -3.07 12.99 -15.33
N VAL A 384 -2.98 12.54 -14.06
CA VAL A 384 -4.14 12.45 -13.18
C VAL A 384 -4.75 13.83 -12.92
N LEU A 385 -3.94 14.89 -12.87
CA LEU A 385 -4.44 16.26 -12.76
C LEU A 385 -5.30 16.66 -13.96
N ALA A 386 -4.90 16.31 -15.17
CA ALA A 386 -5.69 16.57 -16.38
C ALA A 386 -7.02 15.82 -16.37
N LEU A 387 -7.01 14.53 -15.99
CA LEU A 387 -8.20 13.71 -15.86
C LEU A 387 -9.18 14.28 -14.81
N ASN A 388 -8.66 14.72 -13.66
CA ASN A 388 -9.47 15.32 -12.60
C ASN A 388 -10.06 16.69 -13.00
N ARG A 389 -9.35 17.50 -13.78
CA ARG A 389 -9.90 18.75 -14.36
C ARG A 389 -11.07 18.47 -15.28
N SER A 390 -10.94 17.48 -16.14
CA SER A 390 -12.01 17.06 -17.06
C SER A 390 -13.24 16.54 -16.30
N ALA A 391 -13.00 15.70 -15.28
CA ALA A 391 -14.06 15.17 -14.45
C ALA A 391 -14.78 16.27 -13.64
N ALA A 392 -14.03 17.24 -13.08
CA ALA A 392 -14.60 18.38 -12.36
C ALA A 392 -15.57 19.20 -13.22
N ALA A 393 -15.27 19.34 -14.51
CA ALA A 393 -16.16 20.04 -15.45
C ALA A 393 -17.41 19.20 -15.82
N ALA A 394 -17.38 17.89 -15.67
CA ALA A 394 -18.47 16.97 -15.99
C ALA A 394 -19.42 16.70 -14.81
N ILE A 395 -18.96 16.91 -13.56
CA ILE A 395 -19.76 16.72 -12.36
C ILE A 395 -20.86 17.78 -12.31
N ALA A 396 -22.14 17.33 -12.17
CA ALA A 396 -23.29 18.22 -12.16
C ALA A 396 -23.40 19.08 -10.89
N GLY A 397 -22.94 18.52 -9.75
CA GLY A 397 -22.96 19.18 -8.45
C GLY A 397 -21.79 20.14 -8.25
N HIS A 398 -21.72 20.72 -7.03
CA HIS A 398 -20.57 21.54 -6.65
C HIS A 398 -19.30 20.69 -6.59
N CYS A 399 -18.30 21.02 -7.41
CA CYS A 399 -17.04 20.31 -7.44
C CYS A 399 -15.86 21.27 -7.21
N GLN A 400 -14.97 20.91 -6.26
CA GLN A 400 -13.74 21.62 -5.98
C GLN A 400 -12.55 20.74 -6.40
N LEU A 401 -11.56 21.34 -7.03
CA LEU A 401 -10.28 20.69 -7.34
C LEU A 401 -9.19 21.35 -6.49
N ALA A 402 -8.58 20.57 -5.61
CA ALA A 402 -7.46 20.98 -4.77
C ALA A 402 -6.18 20.29 -5.25
N VAL A 403 -5.18 21.08 -5.59
CA VAL A 403 -3.85 20.57 -5.99
C VAL A 403 -2.91 20.71 -4.81
N VAL A 404 -2.30 19.59 -4.37
CA VAL A 404 -1.28 19.59 -3.33
C VAL A 404 0.10 19.74 -3.99
N PRO A 405 0.76 20.90 -3.83
CA PRO A 405 2.05 21.14 -4.47
C PRO A 405 3.10 20.14 -4.03
N GLY A 406 3.90 19.64 -4.96
CA GLY A 406 4.99 18.72 -4.68
C GLY A 406 4.56 17.26 -4.46
N ALA A 407 3.28 16.97 -4.28
CA ALA A 407 2.78 15.61 -4.11
C ALA A 407 2.76 14.85 -5.45
N THR A 408 3.11 13.57 -5.37
CA THR A 408 2.84 12.56 -6.42
C THR A 408 1.43 11.97 -6.26
N LEU A 409 1.08 10.97 -7.07
CA LEU A 409 -0.20 10.23 -7.00
C LEU A 409 -0.49 9.69 -5.59
N LEU A 410 0.53 9.19 -4.92
CA LEU A 410 0.41 8.46 -3.66
C LEU A 410 0.51 9.37 -2.42
N PHE A 411 0.89 10.64 -2.58
CA PHE A 411 1.07 11.59 -1.47
C PHE A 411 2.13 11.13 -0.45
N GLU A 412 3.25 10.59 -0.95
CA GLU A 412 4.34 10.04 -0.14
C GLU A 412 5.29 11.11 0.39
N GLU A 413 5.28 12.29 -0.21
CA GLU A 413 6.19 13.36 0.18
C GLU A 413 5.80 13.94 1.55
N PRO A 414 6.79 14.32 2.37
CA PRO A 414 6.54 14.78 3.73
C PRO A 414 5.46 15.86 3.83
N GLY A 415 4.44 15.59 4.65
CA GLY A 415 3.34 16.52 4.90
C GLY A 415 2.23 16.57 3.85
N THR A 416 2.39 15.95 2.67
CA THR A 416 1.40 16.00 1.59
C THR A 416 0.13 15.22 1.95
N LEU A 417 0.26 14.03 2.53
CA LEU A 417 -0.88 13.24 3.00
C LEU A 417 -1.63 13.97 4.13
N ALA A 418 -0.91 14.57 5.08
CA ALA A 418 -1.51 15.37 6.15
C ALA A 418 -2.24 16.61 5.60
N GLN A 419 -1.74 17.21 4.52
CA GLN A 419 -2.44 18.30 3.83
C GLN A 419 -3.72 17.80 3.15
N ALA A 420 -3.66 16.64 2.49
CA ALA A 420 -4.84 16.01 1.89
C ALA A 420 -5.90 15.66 2.95
N ALA A 421 -5.48 15.12 4.10
CA ALA A 421 -6.39 14.81 5.22
C ALA A 421 -7.06 16.07 5.77
N ARG A 422 -6.33 17.18 5.93
CA ARG A 422 -6.89 18.48 6.35
C ARG A 422 -7.91 19.00 5.36
N LEU A 423 -7.57 19.03 4.06
CA LEU A 423 -8.49 19.47 3.01
C LEU A 423 -9.80 18.65 2.99
N ALA A 424 -9.66 17.32 3.18
CA ALA A 424 -10.82 16.43 3.28
C ALA A 424 -11.68 16.74 4.50
N ALA A 425 -11.08 16.88 5.68
CA ALA A 425 -11.80 17.18 6.92
C ALA A 425 -12.54 18.53 6.85
N ASP A 426 -11.83 19.59 6.46
CA ASP A 426 -12.40 20.93 6.34
C ASP A 426 -13.57 20.96 5.34
N PHE A 427 -13.45 20.25 4.21
CA PHE A 427 -14.51 20.10 3.24
C PHE A 427 -15.72 19.36 3.83
N LEU A 428 -15.51 18.23 4.48
CA LEU A 428 -16.58 17.38 5.05
C LEU A 428 -17.31 18.09 6.17
N GLU A 429 -16.63 18.79 7.07
CA GLU A 429 -17.25 19.56 8.15
C GLU A 429 -18.23 20.61 7.61
N ILE A 430 -17.82 21.35 6.58
CA ILE A 430 -18.69 22.37 5.97
C ILE A 430 -19.91 21.71 5.34
N ARG A 431 -19.74 20.64 4.57
CA ARG A 431 -20.84 20.04 3.79
C ARG A 431 -21.82 19.25 4.64
N ILE A 432 -21.34 18.58 5.67
CA ILE A 432 -22.19 17.85 6.61
C ILE A 432 -23.03 18.83 7.47
N SER A 433 -22.41 19.92 7.94
CA SER A 433 -23.11 20.96 8.69
C SER A 433 -24.17 21.69 7.87
N GLU A 434 -23.95 21.89 6.56
CA GLU A 434 -24.93 22.49 5.65
C GLU A 434 -26.11 21.56 5.38
N GLY A 435 -25.86 20.24 5.25
CA GLY A 435 -26.90 19.22 5.08
C GLY A 435 -27.88 19.16 6.25
N GLU A 436 -27.38 19.27 7.48
CA GLU A 436 -28.26 19.30 8.69
C GLU A 436 -29.12 20.55 8.76
N ARG A 437 -28.60 21.71 8.37
CA ARG A 437 -29.40 22.96 8.36
C ARG A 437 -30.48 22.91 7.30
N GLY A 438 -30.21 22.35 6.13
CA GLY A 438 -31.20 22.15 5.08
C GLY A 438 -32.35 21.21 5.49
N TYR A 439 -32.02 20.12 6.20
CA TYR A 439 -33.00 19.16 6.69
C TYR A 439 -33.93 19.75 7.81
N ARG A 440 -33.35 20.50 8.75
CA ARG A 440 -34.12 21.18 9.82
C ARG A 440 -35.07 22.27 9.30
N SER A 441 -34.66 22.98 8.24
CA SER A 441 -35.50 23.99 7.59
C SER A 441 -36.66 23.38 6.78
N ALA A 442 -36.47 22.18 6.21
CA ALA A 442 -37.50 21.48 5.44
C ALA A 442 -38.54 20.78 6.34
N THR A 443 -38.17 20.39 7.56
CA THR A 443 -39.05 19.70 8.51
C THR A 443 -39.72 20.63 9.54
N GLY A 444 -39.23 21.87 9.69
CA GLY A 444 -39.77 22.89 10.61
C GLY A 444 -40.91 23.75 10.06
N GLY A 445 -41.34 23.56 8.81
CA GLY A 445 -42.39 24.36 8.15
C GLY A 445 -43.84 23.88 8.28
N GLY A 446 -44.11 22.92 9.17
CA GLY A 446 -45.45 22.28 9.30
C GLY A 446 -46.13 22.45 10.66
N ALA A 447 -46.10 23.65 11.25
CA ALA A 447 -46.91 23.96 12.43
C ALA A 447 -47.30 25.44 12.42
N ARG A 448 -48.33 25.77 11.66
CA ARG A 448 -49.22 26.90 11.92
C ARG A 448 -50.61 26.54 11.39
#